data_014a962c901423602380f86c4a8858fe
#
_entry.id   014a962c901423602380f86c4a8858fe
#
_cell.length_a   1.000
_cell.length_b   1.000
_cell.length_c   1.000
_cell.angle_alpha   90.00
_cell.angle_beta   90.00
_cell.angle_gamma   90.00
#
_symmetry.space_group_name_H-M   'P 1'
#
loop_
_entity.id
_entity.type
_entity.pdbx_description
1 polymer ?
#
loop_
_entity_poly.entity_id
_entity_poly.type
_entity_poly.pdbx_seq_one_letter_code
_entity_poly.pdbx_strand_id
1 'polypeptide(L)'
;YGQVSFIPAYDTQYRRLALFFAAEDQDVVFKTDRLETNSQRRGSLSQPNEWLAAVSFQDMDNDGLSDIVLITACSYGDGGPLIHPEAPASAGSGIYKVGDVLFQKNGAFYRDYRLSNQLNRFGMNKSIRFITSFIRDGYSTEFLYTATTQKELLDNGFQIARDQYHSRQFEKLGRLYVVPGTYRMAEYTVFMVYLVNEEGYIVWSFQPMGDYENLYGLKGISCQDIDGDGLKDIMVFASYSYEGSSGQSVVESGYSVYYQRTAGFYEDTDMKQTIKCTDTDTMSGLVERARAYWGWKTGQ
;
A
#
# COMPACT_ATOMS: atom_id res chain seq x y z
N TYR A 1 5.82 18.62 -28.09
CA TYR A 1 6.58 19.67 -27.41
C TYR A 1 8.05 19.74 -27.84
N GLY A 2 8.59 18.72 -28.53
CA GLY A 2 10.01 18.64 -28.82
C GLY A 2 10.85 18.43 -27.54
N GLN A 3 12.07 18.96 -27.51
CA GLN A 3 12.92 18.90 -26.33
C GLN A 3 12.48 19.96 -25.33
N VAL A 4 12.13 19.51 -24.12
CA VAL A 4 11.66 20.39 -23.04
C VAL A 4 12.32 19.99 -21.71
N SER A 5 12.45 20.95 -20.82
CA SER A 5 12.84 20.71 -19.42
C SER A 5 11.60 20.43 -18.58
N PHE A 6 11.60 19.32 -17.85
CA PHE A 6 10.57 19.00 -16.87
C PHE A 6 10.93 19.59 -15.51
N ILE A 7 10.05 20.40 -14.95
CA ILE A 7 10.28 21.12 -13.71
C ILE A 7 9.13 20.84 -12.74
N PRO A 8 9.29 19.91 -11.79
CA PRO A 8 8.37 19.77 -10.68
C PRO A 8 8.61 20.90 -9.66
N ALA A 9 7.55 21.56 -9.24
CA ALA A 9 7.61 22.65 -8.28
C ALA A 9 6.54 22.48 -7.20
N TYR A 10 6.89 22.83 -5.97
CA TYR A 10 5.99 22.78 -4.85
C TYR A 10 5.57 24.18 -4.41
N ASP A 11 4.28 24.49 -4.51
CA ASP A 11 3.69 25.71 -4.00
C ASP A 11 3.50 25.59 -2.49
N THR A 12 4.34 26.25 -1.72
CA THR A 12 4.31 26.21 -0.25
C THR A 12 3.12 26.94 0.35
N GLN A 13 2.56 27.92 -0.36
CA GLN A 13 1.39 28.68 0.11
C GLN A 13 0.11 27.85 0.04
N TYR A 14 -0.10 27.19 -1.11
CA TYR A 14 -1.28 26.36 -1.34
C TYR A 14 -1.04 24.87 -1.06
N ARG A 15 0.21 24.52 -0.72
CA ARG A 15 0.66 23.15 -0.43
C ARG A 15 0.29 22.19 -1.58
N ARG A 16 0.70 22.55 -2.80
CA ARG A 16 0.38 21.81 -4.02
C ARG A 16 1.62 21.54 -4.84
N LEU A 17 1.70 20.35 -5.42
CA LEU A 17 2.66 20.04 -6.46
C LEU A 17 2.15 20.59 -7.80
N ALA A 18 3.00 21.27 -8.52
CA ALA A 18 2.77 21.71 -9.88
C ALA A 18 3.88 21.21 -10.80
N LEU A 19 3.50 20.85 -12.02
CA LEU A 19 4.43 20.40 -13.05
C LEU A 19 4.51 21.46 -14.15
N PHE A 20 5.72 21.75 -14.59
CA PHE A 20 5.99 22.68 -15.69
C PHE A 20 6.85 21.99 -16.74
N PHE A 21 6.59 22.31 -18.00
CA PHE A 21 7.51 22.09 -19.09
C PHE A 21 7.99 23.44 -19.63
N ALA A 22 9.29 23.61 -19.73
CA ALA A 22 9.92 24.78 -20.31
C ALA A 22 10.69 24.40 -21.57
N ALA A 23 10.54 25.19 -22.62
CA ALA A 23 11.32 25.08 -23.84
C ALA A 23 12.78 25.55 -23.61
N GLU A 24 13.63 25.40 -24.62
CA GLU A 24 15.05 25.80 -24.52
C GLU A 24 15.26 27.29 -24.21
N ASP A 25 14.36 28.16 -24.66
CA ASP A 25 14.33 29.59 -24.37
C ASP A 25 13.75 29.93 -22.98
N GLN A 26 13.47 28.91 -22.17
CA GLN A 26 12.88 28.97 -20.82
C GLN A 26 11.42 29.42 -20.79
N ASP A 27 10.73 29.54 -21.93
CA ASP A 27 9.30 29.78 -21.96
C ASP A 27 8.55 28.55 -21.46
N VAL A 28 7.56 28.75 -20.57
CA VAL A 28 6.72 27.69 -20.05
C VAL A 28 5.68 27.31 -21.10
N VAL A 29 5.88 26.16 -21.73
CA VAL A 29 4.99 25.63 -22.79
C VAL A 29 3.79 24.83 -22.26
N PHE A 30 3.89 24.33 -21.03
CA PHE A 30 2.80 23.63 -20.35
C PHE A 30 2.96 23.73 -18.82
N LYS A 31 1.83 23.82 -18.13
CA LYS A 31 1.79 23.72 -16.65
C LYS A 31 0.51 23.04 -16.19
N THR A 32 0.57 22.28 -15.09
CA THR A 32 -0.59 21.72 -14.43
C THR A 32 -0.35 21.52 -12.93
N ASP A 33 -1.37 21.76 -12.13
CA ASP A 33 -1.49 21.39 -10.73
C ASP A 33 -2.63 20.38 -10.49
N ARG A 34 -3.26 19.93 -11.58
CA ARG A 34 -4.39 18.98 -11.56
C ARG A 34 -3.89 17.55 -11.43
N LEU A 35 -3.25 17.25 -10.30
CA LEU A 35 -2.70 15.95 -9.97
C LEU A 35 -3.56 15.23 -8.92
N GLU A 36 -3.52 13.90 -8.89
CA GLU A 36 -4.23 13.09 -7.90
C GLU A 36 -3.82 13.47 -6.48
N THR A 37 -2.54 13.66 -6.26
CA THR A 37 -2.00 14.11 -4.99
C THR A 37 -2.61 15.42 -4.48
N ASN A 38 -3.03 16.30 -5.39
CA ASN A 38 -3.66 17.59 -5.04
C ASN A 38 -5.19 17.48 -4.88
N SER A 39 -5.80 16.38 -5.37
CA SER A 39 -7.25 16.19 -5.35
C SER A 39 -7.75 15.51 -4.08
N GLN A 40 -6.86 15.00 -3.27
CA GLN A 40 -7.20 14.34 -2.01
C GLN A 40 -7.98 15.28 -1.09
N ARG A 41 -9.20 14.87 -0.75
CA ARG A 41 -10.12 15.70 0.01
C ARG A 41 -9.63 15.92 1.44
N ARG A 42 -9.88 17.11 1.95
CA ARG A 42 -9.69 17.50 3.34
C ARG A 42 -10.29 16.47 4.28
N GLY A 43 -9.51 16.05 5.24
CA GLY A 43 -9.97 15.15 6.29
C GLY A 43 -8.80 14.60 7.07
N SER A 44 -8.27 13.50 6.64
CA SER A 44 -7.19 12.78 7.32
C SER A 44 -5.87 12.81 6.57
N LEU A 45 -5.87 13.19 5.30
CA LEU A 45 -4.68 13.21 4.49
C LEU A 45 -4.13 14.63 4.35
N SER A 46 -2.87 14.83 4.71
CA SER A 46 -2.20 16.09 4.43
C SER A 46 -1.87 16.18 2.95
N GLN A 47 -1.70 17.39 2.49
CA GLN A 47 -1.22 17.68 1.15
C GLN A 47 0.18 17.08 0.94
N PRO A 48 0.59 16.81 -0.30
CA PRO A 48 1.93 16.35 -0.59
C PRO A 48 2.92 17.40 -0.10
N ASN A 49 3.67 17.07 0.89
CA ASN A 49 4.64 17.97 1.50
C ASN A 49 6.02 17.32 1.61
N GLU A 50 6.20 16.16 1.01
CA GLU A 50 7.47 15.45 1.06
C GLU A 50 8.26 15.69 -0.25
N TRP A 51 7.99 14.88 -1.29
CA TRP A 51 8.71 14.98 -2.56
C TRP A 51 8.02 14.24 -3.71
N LEU A 52 8.45 14.54 -4.91
CA LEU A 52 8.21 13.70 -6.06
C LEU A 52 9.12 12.46 -5.94
N ALA A 53 8.56 11.32 -5.60
CA ALA A 53 9.32 10.10 -5.31
C ALA A 53 9.83 9.41 -6.58
N ALA A 54 9.05 9.43 -7.66
CA ALA A 54 9.45 8.89 -8.94
C ALA A 54 8.73 9.59 -10.09
N VAL A 55 9.40 9.65 -11.24
CA VAL A 55 8.83 10.10 -12.50
C VAL A 55 9.40 9.28 -13.66
N SER A 56 8.58 9.01 -14.64
CA SER A 56 8.97 8.36 -15.89
C SER A 56 8.19 8.95 -17.05
N PHE A 57 8.83 8.96 -18.22
CA PHE A 57 8.21 9.38 -19.47
C PHE A 57 8.18 8.18 -20.41
N GLN A 58 6.99 7.64 -20.67
CA GLN A 58 6.80 6.46 -21.49
C GLN A 58 5.41 6.46 -22.10
N ASP A 59 5.27 5.85 -23.26
CA ASP A 59 3.99 5.65 -23.92
C ASP A 59 3.15 4.64 -23.15
N MET A 60 2.08 5.09 -22.52
CA MET A 60 1.22 4.28 -21.65
C MET A 60 -0.03 3.77 -22.35
N ASP A 61 -0.48 4.41 -23.44
CA ASP A 61 -1.68 4.04 -24.19
C ASP A 61 -1.39 3.58 -25.62
N ASN A 62 -0.10 3.43 -25.98
CA ASN A 62 0.42 3.00 -27.28
C ASN A 62 0.02 3.94 -28.44
N ASP A 63 -0.05 5.25 -28.19
CA ASP A 63 -0.31 6.25 -29.22
C ASP A 63 0.95 6.85 -29.86
N GLY A 64 2.13 6.44 -29.40
CA GLY A 64 3.44 6.89 -29.85
C GLY A 64 3.92 8.18 -29.20
N LEU A 65 3.18 8.74 -28.23
CA LEU A 65 3.56 9.92 -27.48
C LEU A 65 4.05 9.51 -26.07
N SER A 66 4.92 10.32 -25.49
CA SER A 66 5.38 10.07 -24.12
C SER A 66 4.43 10.68 -23.10
N ASP A 67 3.84 9.85 -22.28
CA ASP A 67 3.03 10.22 -21.14
C ASP A 67 3.89 10.46 -19.89
N ILE A 68 3.32 11.11 -18.88
CA ILE A 68 3.99 11.31 -17.59
C ILE A 68 3.41 10.31 -16.59
N VAL A 69 4.27 9.46 -16.06
CA VAL A 69 3.95 8.58 -14.91
C VAL A 69 4.69 9.12 -13.71
N LEU A 70 3.99 9.40 -12.61
CA LEU A 70 4.60 9.96 -11.42
C LEU A 70 4.08 9.32 -10.13
N ILE A 71 4.94 9.31 -9.12
CA ILE A 71 4.61 8.91 -7.75
C ILE A 71 5.06 10.03 -6.82
N THR A 72 4.11 10.57 -6.06
CA THR A 72 4.35 11.59 -5.04
C THR A 72 4.31 10.94 -3.66
N ALA A 73 5.32 11.21 -2.82
CA ALA A 73 5.27 10.88 -1.41
C ALA A 73 4.55 11.98 -0.64
N CYS A 74 3.57 11.58 0.16
CA CYS A 74 2.74 12.46 0.95
C CYS A 74 2.80 12.04 2.42
N SER A 75 2.67 12.97 3.35
CA SER A 75 2.57 12.64 4.77
C SER A 75 1.12 12.74 5.26
N TYR A 76 0.81 11.92 6.25
CA TYR A 76 -0.38 12.15 7.07
C TYR A 76 -0.12 13.41 7.93
N GLY A 77 -1.12 14.31 8.02
CA GLY A 77 -1.04 15.46 8.92
C GLY A 77 -1.07 15.03 10.40
N ASP A 78 -0.90 16.02 11.30
CA ASP A 78 -0.96 15.87 12.77
C ASP A 78 -2.33 15.37 13.28
N GLY A 79 -2.89 14.39 12.77
CA GLY A 79 -4.20 13.82 13.01
C GLY A 79 -4.49 12.79 11.94
N GLY A 80 -3.48 12.06 11.51
CA GLY A 80 -3.58 10.96 10.57
C GLY A 80 -4.82 10.11 10.83
N PRO A 81 -5.26 9.24 9.94
CA PRO A 81 -6.49 8.50 10.15
C PRO A 81 -6.41 7.95 11.55
N LEU A 82 -7.38 8.32 12.41
CA LEU A 82 -7.52 7.74 13.74
C LEU A 82 -7.73 6.25 13.53
N ILE A 83 -6.61 5.55 13.40
CA ILE A 83 -6.57 4.10 13.22
C ILE A 83 -7.24 3.47 14.44
N HIS A 84 -7.24 4.21 15.55
CA HIS A 84 -7.85 3.77 16.80
C HIS A 84 -8.24 4.94 17.70
N PRO A 85 -9.49 5.02 18.23
CA PRO A 85 -9.87 6.05 19.19
C PRO A 85 -9.08 5.97 20.50
N GLU A 86 -8.40 4.87 20.79
CA GLU A 86 -7.57 4.62 21.97
C GLU A 86 -6.07 4.60 21.65
N ALA A 87 -5.67 4.80 20.38
CA ALA A 87 -4.25 4.88 20.03
C ALA A 87 -3.64 6.14 20.66
N PRO A 88 -2.40 6.06 21.17
CA PRO A 88 -1.72 7.23 21.68
C PRO A 88 -1.64 8.31 20.60
N ALA A 89 -1.71 9.58 21.01
CA ALA A 89 -1.77 10.74 20.10
C ALA A 89 -0.56 10.90 19.16
N SER A 90 0.45 10.04 19.27
CA SER A 90 1.59 9.93 18.37
C SER A 90 1.35 9.03 17.16
N ALA A 91 0.20 8.35 17.08
CA ALA A 91 -0.15 7.47 16.00
C ALA A 91 -0.52 8.29 14.76
N GLY A 92 0.33 8.29 13.75
CA GLY A 92 -0.09 8.71 12.43
C GLY A 92 0.76 9.71 11.66
N SER A 93 2.04 9.81 11.90
CA SER A 93 2.96 10.49 10.98
C SER A 93 3.58 9.48 9.99
N GLY A 94 2.76 8.87 9.15
CA GLY A 94 3.22 7.97 8.11
C GLY A 94 3.37 8.68 6.76
N ILE A 95 4.25 8.18 5.92
CA ILE A 95 4.36 8.56 4.51
C ILE A 95 3.54 7.55 3.70
N TYR A 96 2.77 8.05 2.73
CA TYR A 96 2.06 7.24 1.76
C TYR A 96 2.34 7.72 0.34
N LYS A 97 2.19 6.84 -0.64
CA LYS A 97 2.43 7.14 -2.04
C LYS A 97 1.13 7.44 -2.77
N VAL A 98 1.19 8.41 -3.68
CA VAL A 98 0.11 8.72 -4.62
C VAL A 98 0.66 8.61 -6.03
N GLY A 99 0.12 7.68 -6.80
CA GLY A 99 0.45 7.51 -8.21
C GLY A 99 -0.48 8.32 -9.11
N ASP A 100 0.05 8.81 -10.22
CA ASP A 100 -0.72 9.51 -11.24
C ASP A 100 -0.16 9.26 -12.64
N VAL A 101 -1.02 9.35 -13.64
CA VAL A 101 -0.63 9.28 -15.05
C VAL A 101 -1.31 10.41 -15.81
N LEU A 102 -0.53 11.13 -16.58
CA LEU A 102 -0.99 12.19 -17.46
C LEU A 102 -0.67 11.78 -18.90
N PHE A 103 -1.72 11.55 -19.67
CA PHE A 103 -1.61 11.17 -21.08
C PHE A 103 -1.39 12.41 -21.94
N GLN A 104 -0.40 12.33 -22.84
CA GLN A 104 -0.14 13.40 -23.82
C GLN A 104 -1.10 13.25 -25.00
N LYS A 105 -1.88 14.28 -25.29
CA LYS A 105 -2.81 14.30 -26.42
C LYS A 105 -3.06 15.71 -26.93
N ASN A 106 -3.02 15.91 -28.25
CA ASN A 106 -3.32 17.20 -28.88
C ASN A 106 -2.49 18.37 -28.30
N GLY A 107 -1.22 18.14 -27.99
CA GLY A 107 -0.32 19.18 -27.46
C GLY A 107 -0.60 19.56 -26.00
N ALA A 108 -1.26 18.72 -25.21
CA ALA A 108 -1.47 18.91 -23.79
C ALA A 108 -1.40 17.58 -23.06
N PHE A 109 -1.32 17.65 -21.72
CA PHE A 109 -1.39 16.47 -20.86
C PHE A 109 -2.73 16.43 -20.12
N TYR A 110 -3.35 15.26 -20.12
CA TYR A 110 -4.65 15.02 -19.52
C TYR A 110 -4.54 13.91 -18.48
N ARG A 111 -5.18 14.09 -17.33
CA ARG A 111 -5.35 13.06 -16.32
C ARG A 111 -6.66 12.32 -16.49
N ASP A 112 -6.63 11.01 -16.51
CA ASP A 112 -7.83 10.19 -16.33
C ASP A 112 -8.09 10.01 -14.82
N TYR A 113 -9.08 10.72 -14.30
CA TYR A 113 -9.44 10.71 -12.87
C TYR A 113 -9.90 9.34 -12.39
N ARG A 114 -10.58 8.58 -13.24
CA ARG A 114 -11.05 7.23 -12.90
C ARG A 114 -9.86 6.29 -12.77
N LEU A 115 -8.97 6.33 -13.71
CA LEU A 115 -7.76 5.51 -13.74
C LEU A 115 -6.84 5.85 -12.56
N SER A 116 -6.59 7.13 -12.28
CA SER A 116 -5.79 7.56 -11.13
C SER A 116 -6.40 7.09 -9.80
N ASN A 117 -7.73 7.14 -9.69
CA ASN A 117 -8.43 6.63 -8.51
C ASN A 117 -8.27 5.11 -8.35
N GLN A 118 -8.45 4.33 -9.42
CA GLN A 118 -8.29 2.87 -9.39
C GLN A 118 -6.86 2.47 -9.04
N LEU A 119 -5.87 3.10 -9.67
CA LEU A 119 -4.46 2.91 -9.42
C LEU A 119 -4.11 3.04 -7.93
N ASN A 120 -4.57 4.10 -7.28
CA ASN A 120 -4.29 4.35 -5.87
C ASN A 120 -5.12 3.44 -4.94
N ARG A 121 -6.38 3.21 -5.29
CA ARG A 121 -7.30 2.37 -4.50
C ARG A 121 -6.83 0.91 -4.43
N PHE A 122 -6.28 0.38 -5.50
CA PHE A 122 -5.87 -1.02 -5.61
C PHE A 122 -4.36 -1.24 -5.40
N GLY A 123 -3.67 -0.27 -4.81
CA GLY A 123 -2.26 -0.39 -4.43
C GLY A 123 -1.30 -0.54 -5.60
N MET A 124 -1.66 0.01 -6.78
CA MET A 124 -0.81 -0.01 -7.97
C MET A 124 0.22 1.12 -7.99
N ASN A 125 0.21 1.98 -6.98
CA ASN A 125 1.06 3.15 -6.83
C ASN A 125 2.42 2.87 -6.13
N LYS A 126 2.81 1.61 -6.02
CA LYS A 126 4.04 1.21 -5.31
C LYS A 126 5.31 1.62 -6.04
N SER A 127 5.34 1.40 -7.35
CA SER A 127 6.44 1.79 -8.23
C SER A 127 5.93 2.12 -9.64
N ILE A 128 6.78 2.76 -10.45
CA ILE A 128 6.48 3.06 -11.87
C ILE A 128 6.14 1.76 -12.63
N ARG A 129 6.85 0.66 -12.35
CA ARG A 129 6.60 -0.65 -12.99
C ARG A 129 5.23 -1.21 -12.64
N PHE A 130 4.78 -1.06 -11.39
CA PHE A 130 3.41 -1.45 -11.00
C PHE A 130 2.36 -0.67 -11.78
N ILE A 131 2.55 0.65 -11.91
CA ILE A 131 1.65 1.50 -12.70
C ILE A 131 1.63 1.05 -14.16
N THR A 132 2.80 0.79 -14.75
CA THR A 132 2.93 0.33 -16.13
C THR A 132 2.24 -1.02 -16.34
N SER A 133 2.47 -1.99 -15.45
CA SER A 133 1.83 -3.30 -15.52
C SER A 133 0.31 -3.21 -15.43
N PHE A 134 -0.22 -2.33 -14.60
CA PHE A 134 -1.65 -2.11 -14.47
C PHE A 134 -2.27 -1.46 -15.72
N ILE A 135 -1.66 -0.39 -16.24
CA ILE A 135 -2.26 0.40 -17.31
C ILE A 135 -1.97 -0.20 -18.68
N ARG A 136 -0.68 -0.43 -18.99
CA ARG A 136 -0.25 -0.87 -20.33
C ARG A 136 -0.42 -2.35 -20.55
N ASP A 137 -0.06 -3.15 -19.53
CA ASP A 137 -0.03 -4.61 -19.65
C ASP A 137 -1.36 -5.26 -19.24
N GLY A 138 -2.32 -4.48 -18.74
CA GLY A 138 -3.68 -4.92 -18.43
C GLY A 138 -3.81 -5.80 -17.18
N TYR A 139 -2.81 -5.85 -16.33
CA TYR A 139 -2.91 -6.57 -15.06
C TYR A 139 -3.81 -5.80 -14.08
N SER A 140 -4.69 -6.50 -13.39
CA SER A 140 -5.56 -5.91 -12.37
C SER A 140 -5.52 -6.70 -11.08
N THR A 141 -5.41 -5.99 -9.98
CA THR A 141 -5.55 -6.54 -8.62
C THR A 141 -6.90 -6.17 -8.00
N GLU A 142 -7.81 -5.59 -8.78
CA GLU A 142 -9.10 -5.12 -8.30
C GLU A 142 -9.87 -6.19 -7.55
N PHE A 143 -9.89 -7.43 -8.06
CA PHE A 143 -10.58 -8.56 -7.44
C PHE A 143 -10.04 -8.91 -6.04
N LEU A 144 -8.76 -8.63 -5.76
CA LEU A 144 -8.19 -8.84 -4.41
C LEU A 144 -8.86 -7.95 -3.35
N TYR A 145 -9.46 -6.83 -3.75
CA TYR A 145 -10.11 -5.85 -2.87
C TYR A 145 -11.63 -5.87 -2.96
N THR A 146 -12.19 -6.46 -4.02
CA THR A 146 -13.63 -6.41 -4.30
C THR A 146 -14.31 -7.76 -4.23
N ALA A 147 -13.57 -8.87 -4.27
CA ALA A 147 -14.12 -10.21 -4.13
C ALA A 147 -14.86 -10.34 -2.80
N THR A 148 -16.02 -10.96 -2.85
CA THR A 148 -16.87 -11.23 -1.68
C THR A 148 -16.77 -12.66 -1.20
N THR A 149 -16.22 -13.56 -2.02
CA THR A 149 -16.05 -14.98 -1.70
C THR A 149 -14.65 -15.49 -2.01
N GLN A 150 -14.23 -16.51 -1.27
CA GLN A 150 -12.99 -17.25 -1.54
C GLN A 150 -13.00 -17.86 -2.95
N LYS A 151 -14.16 -18.28 -3.45
CA LYS A 151 -14.28 -18.82 -4.80
C LYS A 151 -13.93 -17.78 -5.87
N GLU A 152 -14.41 -16.55 -5.73
CA GLU A 152 -14.06 -15.45 -6.65
C GLU A 152 -12.56 -15.17 -6.66
N LEU A 153 -11.87 -15.23 -5.51
CA LEU A 153 -10.43 -15.10 -5.45
C LEU A 153 -9.73 -16.19 -6.27
N LEU A 154 -10.13 -17.46 -6.07
CA LEU A 154 -9.53 -18.60 -6.76
C LEU A 154 -9.79 -18.56 -8.27
N ASP A 155 -11.02 -18.23 -8.67
CA ASP A 155 -11.41 -18.11 -10.09
C ASP A 155 -10.59 -17.03 -10.83
N ASN A 156 -10.12 -16.00 -10.09
CA ASN A 156 -9.27 -14.93 -10.64
C ASN A 156 -7.77 -15.18 -10.43
N GLY A 157 -7.37 -16.39 -10.03
CA GLY A 157 -5.97 -16.80 -10.00
C GLY A 157 -5.24 -16.56 -8.67
N PHE A 158 -5.97 -16.24 -7.59
CA PHE A 158 -5.38 -16.20 -6.25
C PHE A 158 -4.98 -17.62 -5.81
N GLN A 159 -3.78 -17.76 -5.26
CA GLN A 159 -3.21 -19.02 -4.82
C GLN A 159 -3.05 -19.04 -3.30
N ILE A 160 -3.75 -19.97 -2.63
CA ILE A 160 -3.70 -20.08 -1.18
C ILE A 160 -2.37 -20.70 -0.72
N ALA A 161 -1.72 -20.08 0.25
CA ALA A 161 -0.58 -20.65 0.98
C ALA A 161 -1.09 -21.69 1.99
N ARG A 162 -1.22 -22.94 1.53
CA ARG A 162 -1.90 -24.01 2.26
C ARG A 162 -1.25 -24.39 3.59
N ASP A 163 0.04 -24.22 3.71
CA ASP A 163 0.82 -24.46 4.93
C ASP A 163 0.50 -23.49 6.07
N GLN A 164 -0.04 -22.31 5.72
CA GLN A 164 -0.47 -21.28 6.65
C GLN A 164 -2.01 -21.14 6.74
N TYR A 165 -2.75 -21.92 5.98
CA TYR A 165 -4.20 -21.95 6.01
C TYR A 165 -4.71 -22.69 7.25
N HIS A 166 -5.48 -22.02 8.10
CA HIS A 166 -6.03 -22.62 9.33
C HIS A 166 -7.29 -21.90 9.82
N SER A 167 -8.10 -22.59 10.63
CA SER A 167 -9.26 -21.98 11.27
C SER A 167 -8.92 -21.46 12.68
N ARG A 168 -9.57 -20.35 13.06
CA ARG A 168 -9.49 -19.76 14.41
C ARG A 168 -10.85 -19.28 14.87
N GLN A 169 -11.06 -19.35 16.19
CA GLN A 169 -12.19 -18.72 16.85
C GLN A 169 -11.79 -17.28 17.20
N PHE A 170 -12.49 -16.30 16.62
CA PHE A 170 -12.38 -14.89 16.96
C PHE A 170 -13.54 -14.48 17.87
N GLU A 171 -13.27 -13.73 18.92
CA GLU A 171 -14.21 -13.44 20.00
C GLU A 171 -15.46 -12.69 19.54
N LYS A 172 -15.30 -11.77 18.57
CA LYS A 172 -16.39 -10.95 18.02
C LYS A 172 -16.95 -11.46 16.70
N LEU A 173 -16.20 -12.28 15.97
CA LEU A 173 -16.52 -12.63 14.59
C LEU A 173 -16.87 -14.13 14.42
N GLY A 174 -16.74 -14.92 15.49
CA GLY A 174 -16.98 -16.37 15.41
C GLY A 174 -15.79 -17.14 14.81
N ARG A 175 -16.10 -18.32 14.29
CA ARG A 175 -15.09 -19.20 13.68
C ARG A 175 -14.82 -18.74 12.24
N LEU A 176 -13.58 -18.43 11.95
CA LEU A 176 -13.13 -18.01 10.62
C LEU A 176 -11.91 -18.81 10.18
N TYR A 177 -11.74 -18.93 8.87
CA TYR A 177 -10.53 -19.42 8.23
C TYR A 177 -9.61 -18.23 7.95
N VAL A 178 -8.35 -18.35 8.35
CA VAL A 178 -7.26 -17.44 7.95
C VAL A 178 -6.72 -17.99 6.64
N VAL A 179 -6.89 -17.20 5.58
CA VAL A 179 -6.61 -17.57 4.19
C VAL A 179 -5.52 -16.67 3.62
N PRO A 180 -4.24 -16.95 3.91
CA PRO A 180 -3.14 -16.26 3.25
C PRO A 180 -2.96 -16.80 1.84
N GLY A 181 -2.52 -15.93 0.94
CA GLY A 181 -2.21 -16.37 -0.42
C GLY A 181 -1.66 -15.26 -1.28
N THR A 182 -1.37 -15.61 -2.51
CA THR A 182 -0.68 -14.76 -3.46
C THR A 182 -1.42 -14.66 -4.79
N TYR A 183 -1.18 -13.57 -5.47
CA TYR A 183 -1.55 -13.38 -6.87
C TYR A 183 -0.31 -12.93 -7.64
N ARG A 184 -0.02 -13.61 -8.76
CA ARG A 184 1.08 -13.22 -9.61
C ARG A 184 0.63 -12.18 -10.63
N MET A 185 1.17 -10.97 -10.51
CA MET A 185 0.96 -9.87 -11.42
C MET A 185 2.27 -9.58 -12.17
N ALA A 186 2.36 -9.94 -13.44
CA ALA A 186 3.60 -9.90 -14.22
C ALA A 186 4.74 -10.63 -13.49
N GLU A 187 5.79 -9.91 -13.10
CA GLU A 187 6.93 -10.43 -12.35
C GLU A 187 6.76 -10.36 -10.83
N TYR A 188 5.68 -9.73 -10.35
CA TYR A 188 5.44 -9.50 -8.93
C TYR A 188 4.52 -10.53 -8.32
N THR A 189 4.75 -10.83 -7.06
CA THR A 189 3.91 -11.70 -6.23
C THR A 189 3.21 -10.85 -5.18
N VAL A 190 1.97 -10.46 -5.45
CA VAL A 190 1.12 -9.72 -4.52
C VAL A 190 0.61 -10.66 -3.45
N PHE A 191 0.71 -10.28 -2.17
CA PHE A 191 0.32 -11.09 -1.04
C PHE A 191 -0.83 -10.44 -0.26
N MET A 192 -1.83 -11.24 0.05
CA MET A 192 -3.00 -10.85 0.84
C MET A 192 -3.31 -11.91 1.88
N VAL A 193 -3.99 -11.50 2.94
CA VAL A 193 -4.59 -12.42 3.93
C VAL A 193 -6.06 -12.09 4.06
N TYR A 194 -6.91 -13.10 4.02
CA TYR A 194 -8.35 -12.95 4.20
C TYR A 194 -8.84 -13.71 5.42
N LEU A 195 -9.89 -13.20 6.05
CA LEU A 195 -10.74 -13.98 6.96
C LEU A 195 -11.99 -14.40 6.21
N VAL A 196 -12.26 -15.69 6.20
CA VAL A 196 -13.37 -16.29 5.45
C VAL A 196 -14.23 -17.12 6.41
N ASN A 197 -15.55 -16.99 6.32
CA ASN A 197 -16.46 -17.78 7.13
C ASN A 197 -16.65 -19.20 6.57
N GLU A 198 -17.42 -20.04 7.27
CA GLU A 198 -17.66 -21.43 6.90
C GLU A 198 -18.42 -21.59 5.57
N GLU A 199 -19.18 -20.58 5.16
CA GLU A 199 -19.90 -20.54 3.88
C GLU A 199 -19.02 -20.05 2.71
N GLY A 200 -17.77 -19.64 3.00
CA GLY A 200 -16.82 -19.17 1.99
C GLY A 200 -16.90 -17.68 1.68
N TYR A 201 -17.64 -16.90 2.46
CA TYR A 201 -17.69 -15.43 2.32
C TYR A 201 -16.49 -14.76 3.00
N ILE A 202 -15.93 -13.76 2.35
CA ILE A 202 -14.85 -12.92 2.89
C ILE A 202 -15.46 -11.96 3.92
N VAL A 203 -15.01 -12.07 5.16
CA VAL A 203 -15.42 -11.20 6.27
C VAL A 203 -14.47 -10.02 6.41
N TRP A 204 -13.17 -10.25 6.15
CA TRP A 204 -12.14 -9.22 6.24
C TRP A 204 -10.95 -9.51 5.32
N SER A 205 -10.22 -8.47 4.92
CA SER A 205 -8.99 -8.59 4.14
C SER A 205 -7.87 -7.73 4.73
N PHE A 206 -6.64 -8.23 4.65
CA PHE A 206 -5.44 -7.57 5.14
C PHE A 206 -4.43 -7.40 4.00
N GLN A 207 -3.70 -6.29 4.02
CA GLN A 207 -2.71 -5.91 3.01
C GLN A 207 -1.32 -5.78 3.65
N PRO A 208 -0.68 -6.88 4.08
CA PRO A 208 0.53 -6.81 4.90
C PRO A 208 1.76 -6.31 4.15
N MET A 209 1.72 -6.25 2.83
CA MET A 209 2.85 -5.78 2.03
C MET A 209 3.13 -4.28 2.18
N GLY A 210 2.12 -3.46 2.50
CA GLY A 210 2.32 -2.01 2.51
C GLY A 210 2.91 -1.52 1.18
N ASP A 211 4.04 -0.81 1.24
CA ASP A 211 4.74 -0.27 0.06
C ASP A 211 5.68 -1.26 -0.63
N TYR A 212 5.87 -2.46 -0.09
CA TYR A 212 6.68 -3.48 -0.76
C TYR A 212 6.05 -3.95 -2.07
N GLU A 213 6.90 -4.25 -3.05
CA GLU A 213 6.47 -4.61 -4.40
C GLU A 213 6.19 -6.11 -4.54
N ASN A 214 6.95 -6.95 -3.83
CA ASN A 214 6.94 -8.38 -4.07
C ASN A 214 7.07 -9.16 -2.78
N LEU A 215 6.26 -10.21 -2.60
CA LEU A 215 6.48 -11.20 -1.55
C LEU A 215 7.66 -12.09 -1.92
N TYR A 216 8.68 -12.10 -1.10
CA TYR A 216 9.81 -13.04 -1.21
C TYR A 216 9.52 -14.35 -0.50
N GLY A 217 8.92 -14.31 0.69
CA GLY A 217 8.51 -15.51 1.43
C GLY A 217 7.67 -15.20 2.67
N LEU A 218 6.63 -15.99 2.89
CA LEU A 218 5.82 -15.93 4.11
C LEU A 218 6.52 -16.70 5.22
N LYS A 219 6.81 -16.05 6.34
CA LYS A 219 7.46 -16.65 7.52
C LYS A 219 6.45 -17.18 8.54
N GLY A 220 5.29 -16.54 8.65
CA GLY A 220 4.21 -17.03 9.50
C GLY A 220 3.10 -16.04 9.75
N ILE A 221 2.00 -16.56 10.31
CA ILE A 221 0.83 -15.79 10.76
C ILE A 221 0.48 -16.22 12.18
N SER A 222 0.32 -15.26 13.08
CA SER A 222 -0.14 -15.49 14.46
C SER A 222 -1.52 -14.87 14.65
N CYS A 223 -2.36 -15.58 15.39
CA CYS A 223 -3.70 -15.12 15.82
C CYS A 223 -3.77 -15.23 17.34
N GLN A 224 -3.31 -14.21 18.03
CA GLN A 224 -3.23 -14.15 19.50
C GLN A 224 -3.59 -12.75 19.97
N ASP A 225 -4.06 -12.64 21.20
CA ASP A 225 -4.20 -11.35 21.88
C ASP A 225 -2.81 -10.72 22.06
N ILE A 226 -2.61 -9.55 21.49
CA ILE A 226 -1.31 -8.85 21.48
C ILE A 226 -1.35 -7.63 22.40
N ASP A 227 -2.44 -6.88 22.42
CA ASP A 227 -2.54 -5.65 23.21
C ASP A 227 -3.24 -5.82 24.58
N GLY A 228 -3.74 -7.00 24.89
CA GLY A 228 -4.30 -7.34 26.20
C GLY A 228 -5.76 -7.03 26.39
N ASP A 229 -6.49 -6.80 25.32
CA ASP A 229 -7.92 -6.50 25.36
C ASP A 229 -8.81 -7.76 25.38
N GLY A 230 -8.20 -8.94 25.32
CA GLY A 230 -8.87 -10.24 25.32
C GLY A 230 -9.38 -10.69 23.95
N LEU A 231 -9.13 -9.93 22.89
CA LEU A 231 -9.48 -10.29 21.53
C LEU A 231 -8.25 -10.81 20.76
N LYS A 232 -8.46 -11.70 19.80
CA LYS A 232 -7.35 -12.19 18.98
C LYS A 232 -7.03 -11.19 17.87
N ASP A 233 -5.79 -10.78 17.85
CA ASP A 233 -5.18 -9.97 16.81
C ASP A 233 -4.53 -10.83 15.75
N ILE A 234 -4.18 -10.23 14.63
CA ILE A 234 -3.44 -10.90 13.57
C ILE A 234 -2.09 -10.25 13.40
N MET A 235 -1.03 -11.04 13.50
CA MET A 235 0.31 -10.63 13.13
C MET A 235 0.78 -11.45 11.93
N VAL A 236 1.25 -10.77 10.90
CA VAL A 236 1.83 -11.37 9.70
C VAL A 236 3.32 -11.06 9.67
N PHE A 237 4.15 -12.07 9.47
CA PHE A 237 5.60 -11.94 9.34
C PHE A 237 6.04 -12.55 8.01
N ALA A 238 6.74 -11.77 7.19
CA ALA A 238 7.16 -12.19 5.86
C ALA A 238 8.46 -11.50 5.44
N SER A 239 9.12 -12.03 4.42
CA SER A 239 10.18 -11.34 3.70
C SER A 239 9.61 -10.77 2.41
N TYR A 240 9.96 -9.54 2.10
CA TYR A 240 9.52 -8.80 0.92
C TYR A 240 10.73 -8.35 0.11
N SER A 241 10.51 -8.08 -1.18
CA SER A 241 11.54 -7.46 -2.01
C SER A 241 11.01 -6.22 -2.70
N TYR A 242 11.93 -5.32 -2.99
CA TYR A 242 11.70 -4.09 -3.73
C TYR A 242 12.94 -3.66 -4.51
N GLU A 243 12.79 -2.79 -5.48
CA GLU A 243 13.92 -2.24 -6.23
C GLU A 243 14.55 -1.09 -5.43
N GLY A 244 15.81 -1.27 -5.07
CA GLY A 244 16.61 -0.22 -4.40
C GLY A 244 17.00 0.90 -5.37
N SER A 245 17.54 1.98 -4.82
CA SER A 245 17.87 3.21 -5.56
C SER A 245 18.88 3.02 -6.72
N SER A 246 19.69 1.97 -6.69
CA SER A 246 20.63 1.61 -7.77
C SER A 246 20.11 0.52 -8.71
N GLY A 247 18.80 0.19 -8.63
CA GLY A 247 18.18 -0.84 -9.47
C GLY A 247 18.41 -2.29 -9.02
N GLN A 248 19.09 -2.50 -7.88
CA GLN A 248 19.27 -3.84 -7.32
C GLN A 248 18.00 -4.27 -6.57
N SER A 249 17.72 -5.58 -6.59
CA SER A 249 16.69 -6.16 -5.73
C SER A 249 17.17 -6.20 -4.27
N VAL A 250 16.40 -5.61 -3.37
CA VAL A 250 16.63 -5.64 -1.93
C VAL A 250 15.57 -6.53 -1.30
N VAL A 251 15.99 -7.42 -0.41
CA VAL A 251 15.09 -8.29 0.36
C VAL A 251 15.20 -7.91 1.82
N GLU A 252 14.07 -7.68 2.48
CA GLU A 252 14.03 -7.44 3.91
C GLU A 252 12.83 -8.10 4.58
N SER A 253 12.96 -8.38 5.86
CA SER A 253 11.84 -8.88 6.66
C SER A 253 10.98 -7.75 7.16
N GLY A 254 9.67 -7.98 7.08
CA GLY A 254 8.66 -7.06 7.56
C GLY A 254 7.54 -7.78 8.29
N TYR A 255 6.89 -7.09 9.20
CA TYR A 255 5.70 -7.61 9.86
C TYR A 255 4.58 -6.56 9.85
N SER A 256 3.34 -7.03 9.94
CA SER A 256 2.16 -6.18 10.16
C SER A 256 1.35 -6.74 11.30
N VAL A 257 0.81 -5.85 12.13
CA VAL A 257 -0.08 -6.20 13.24
C VAL A 257 -1.43 -5.52 12.99
N TYR A 258 -2.48 -6.31 13.16
CA TYR A 258 -3.87 -5.87 13.00
C TYR A 258 -4.64 -6.22 14.27
N TYR A 259 -5.04 -5.20 15.02
CA TYR A 259 -5.82 -5.38 16.24
C TYR A 259 -7.29 -5.58 15.94
N GLN A 260 -7.90 -6.63 16.51
CA GLN A 260 -9.34 -6.81 16.46
C GLN A 260 -10.04 -5.76 17.32
N ARG A 261 -11.07 -5.13 16.77
CA ARG A 261 -11.93 -4.18 17.47
C ARG A 261 -13.39 -4.46 17.15
N THR A 262 -14.30 -3.76 17.78
CA THR A 262 -15.75 -3.94 17.57
C THR A 262 -16.17 -3.77 16.11
N ALA A 263 -15.51 -2.86 15.37
CA ALA A 263 -15.85 -2.55 13.98
C ALA A 263 -14.96 -3.23 12.93
N GLY A 264 -14.03 -4.13 13.35
CA GLY A 264 -13.11 -4.79 12.43
C GLY A 264 -11.68 -4.83 12.94
N PHE A 265 -10.71 -4.82 12.00
CA PHE A 265 -9.29 -4.84 12.32
C PHE A 265 -8.62 -3.53 11.92
N TYR A 266 -7.63 -3.12 12.71
CA TYR A 266 -6.85 -1.90 12.49
C TYR A 266 -5.36 -2.21 12.49
N GLU A 267 -4.65 -1.75 11.46
CA GLU A 267 -3.20 -1.93 11.36
C GLU A 267 -2.47 -0.94 12.27
N ASP A 268 -1.50 -1.46 13.03
CA ASP A 268 -0.58 -0.64 13.81
C ASP A 268 0.67 -0.32 12.97
N THR A 269 0.72 0.88 12.43
CA THR A 269 1.88 1.37 11.67
C THR A 269 2.97 1.93 12.56
N ASP A 270 2.66 2.35 13.79
CA ASP A 270 3.60 2.99 14.71
C ASP A 270 4.52 1.98 15.39
N MET A 271 4.00 0.81 15.69
CA MET A 271 4.81 -0.27 16.23
C MET A 271 5.97 -0.61 15.29
N LYS A 272 5.76 -0.59 13.98
CA LYS A 272 6.81 -0.82 12.96
C LYS A 272 7.96 0.18 13.06
N GLN A 273 7.72 1.38 13.54
CA GLN A 273 8.76 2.39 13.73
C GLN A 273 9.60 2.10 14.99
N THR A 274 8.97 1.55 16.01
CA THR A 274 9.58 1.27 17.31
C THR A 274 10.26 -0.10 17.35
N ILE A 275 9.57 -1.13 16.86
CA ILE A 275 10.06 -2.51 16.86
C ILE A 275 10.51 -2.87 15.45
N LYS A 276 11.81 -2.97 15.25
CA LYS A 276 12.37 -3.47 13.98
C LYS A 276 12.45 -4.98 14.01
N CYS A 277 12.17 -5.63 12.88
CA CYS A 277 12.40 -7.06 12.72
C CYS A 277 13.61 -7.32 11.83
N THR A 278 14.16 -8.52 11.95
CA THR A 278 15.30 -9.02 11.19
C THR A 278 14.97 -10.38 10.59
N ASP A 279 15.83 -10.87 9.71
CA ASP A 279 15.66 -12.19 9.10
C ASP A 279 15.76 -13.35 10.08
N THR A 280 16.39 -13.13 11.22
CA THR A 280 16.59 -14.15 12.28
C THR A 280 15.45 -14.17 13.30
N ASP A 281 14.53 -13.22 13.25
CA ASP A 281 13.40 -13.19 14.17
C ASP A 281 12.45 -14.37 13.94
N THR A 282 11.80 -14.77 15.03
CA THR A 282 10.72 -15.76 15.00
C THR A 282 9.37 -15.09 15.26
N MET A 283 8.30 -15.72 14.82
CA MET A 283 6.95 -15.22 15.10
C MET A 283 6.69 -15.07 16.61
N SER A 284 7.10 -16.03 17.43
CA SER A 284 6.95 -15.95 18.89
C SER A 284 7.70 -14.77 19.49
N GLY A 285 8.94 -14.55 19.07
CA GLY A 285 9.74 -13.41 19.55
C GLY A 285 9.15 -12.05 19.14
N LEU A 286 8.55 -11.96 17.94
CA LEU A 286 7.84 -10.77 17.50
C LEU A 286 6.58 -10.51 18.33
N VAL A 287 5.79 -11.56 18.60
CA VAL A 287 4.59 -11.45 19.45
C VAL A 287 4.95 -11.01 20.87
N GLU A 288 6.03 -11.57 21.45
CA GLU A 288 6.50 -11.16 22.79
C GLU A 288 6.92 -9.69 22.82
N ARG A 289 7.65 -9.21 21.82
CA ARG A 289 8.03 -7.78 21.74
C ARG A 289 6.83 -6.87 21.53
N ALA A 290 5.86 -7.30 20.73
CA ALA A 290 4.61 -6.57 20.53
C ALA A 290 3.78 -6.45 21.82
N ARG A 291 3.67 -7.53 22.57
CA ARG A 291 3.06 -7.53 23.92
C ARG A 291 3.80 -6.62 24.89
N ALA A 292 5.13 -6.65 24.88
CA ALA A 292 5.94 -5.76 25.72
C ALA A 292 5.73 -4.28 25.37
N TYR A 293 5.55 -3.96 24.08
CA TYR A 293 5.20 -2.62 23.63
C TYR A 293 3.87 -2.13 24.25
N TRP A 294 2.90 -3.02 24.43
CA TRP A 294 1.62 -2.76 25.09
C TRP A 294 1.68 -2.88 26.63
N GLY A 295 2.86 -3.09 27.19
CA GLY A 295 3.08 -3.16 28.63
C GLY A 295 2.76 -4.49 29.28
N TRP A 296 2.59 -5.57 28.49
CA TRP A 296 2.48 -6.90 29.09
C TRP A 296 3.78 -7.30 29.78
N LYS A 297 3.67 -7.71 31.04
CA LYS A 297 4.81 -8.29 31.74
C LYS A 297 4.98 -9.72 31.27
N THR A 298 6.00 -9.97 30.43
CA THR A 298 6.43 -11.33 30.07
C THR A 298 6.94 -12.02 31.35
N GLY A 299 6.19 -13.00 31.85
CA GLY A 299 6.65 -13.85 32.95
C GLY A 299 5.75 -13.81 34.21
N GLN A 300 4.46 -13.99 34.07
CA GLN A 300 3.59 -14.52 35.13
C GLN A 300 2.91 -15.80 34.65
#